data_d38266224de7074d2947fc420a8a3627
#
_entry.id   d38266224de7074d2947fc420a8a3627
#
_cell.length_a   1.000
_cell.length_b   1.000
_cell.length_c   1.000
_cell.angle_alpha   90.00
_cell.angle_beta   90.00
_cell.angle_gamma   90.00
#
_symmetry.space_group_name_H-M   'P 1'
#
loop_
_entity.id
_entity.type
_entity.pdbx_description
1 polymer ?
#
loop_
_entity_poly.entity_id
_entity_poly.type
_entity_poly.pdbx_seq_one_letter_code
_entity_poly.pdbx_strand_id
1 'polypeptide(L)'
;MIRDIVFLLAGLFMILLAAEGFTNGIEALGRRLSLSQAVVGSILAAVGTALPETMLPIVAIFFYGGSSAHEIGVGAILGAPFMLSTLAFFLVGLTAAISCLLKKRAFVITVEAHSTTRDLVFFLPMYAGAVLIPLVAGRSSAIPIAILLIGGYLLYAYRTFRGESADLEHSEGLHLSKLLRSPRSGASDRPGVALILLQIAGALSVMVAGAHIFVA
;
A
#
# COMPACT_ATOMS: atom_id res chain seq x y z
N MET A 1 -0.55 -17.81 24.84
CA MET A 1 0.66 -16.96 24.66
C MET A 1 1.55 -17.37 23.49
N ILE A 2 2.28 -18.50 23.51
CA ILE A 2 3.16 -18.89 22.39
C ILE A 2 2.36 -19.12 21.11
N ARG A 3 1.23 -19.82 21.19
CA ARG A 3 0.34 -20.07 20.05
C ARG A 3 -0.15 -18.76 19.43
N ASP A 4 -0.54 -17.79 20.22
CA ASP A 4 -1.09 -16.51 19.77
C ASP A 4 0.00 -15.67 19.07
N ILE A 5 1.23 -15.70 19.60
CA ILE A 5 2.40 -15.09 18.95
C ILE A 5 2.69 -15.75 17.60
N VAL A 6 2.60 -17.09 17.53
CA VAL A 6 2.84 -17.82 16.26
C VAL A 6 1.78 -17.46 15.23
N PHE A 7 0.49 -17.39 15.61
CA PHE A 7 -0.58 -16.98 14.69
C PHE A 7 -0.42 -15.52 14.23
N LEU A 8 -0.09 -14.62 15.15
CA LEU A 8 0.19 -13.22 14.81
C LEU A 8 1.33 -13.10 13.80
N LEU A 9 2.46 -13.76 14.05
CA LEU A 9 3.61 -13.72 13.14
C LEU A 9 3.31 -14.41 11.81
N ALA A 10 2.59 -15.53 11.81
CA ALA A 10 2.19 -16.23 10.59
C ALA A 10 1.21 -15.39 9.76
N GLY A 11 0.20 -14.77 10.39
CA GLY A 11 -0.74 -13.86 9.75
C GLY A 11 -0.02 -12.66 9.14
N LEU A 12 0.87 -12.02 9.91
CA LEU A 12 1.68 -10.90 9.41
C LEU A 12 2.53 -11.30 8.20
N PHE A 13 3.22 -12.43 8.27
CA PHE A 13 4.05 -12.92 7.16
C PHE A 13 3.22 -13.20 5.91
N MET A 14 2.05 -13.82 6.06
CA MET A 14 1.13 -14.05 4.94
C MET A 14 0.66 -12.74 4.32
N ILE A 15 0.30 -11.74 5.13
CA ILE A 15 -0.15 -10.43 4.66
C ILE A 15 0.97 -9.75 3.86
N LEU A 16 2.20 -9.75 4.37
CA LEU A 16 3.35 -9.12 3.69
C LEU A 16 3.65 -9.77 2.34
N LEU A 17 3.70 -11.11 2.27
CA LEU A 17 3.90 -11.82 1.00
C LEU A 17 2.76 -11.56 0.01
N ALA A 18 1.53 -11.53 0.50
CA ALA A 18 0.36 -11.25 -0.33
C ALA A 18 0.36 -9.81 -0.84
N ALA A 19 0.76 -8.83 -0.03
CA ALA A 19 0.87 -7.43 -0.43
C ALA A 19 1.90 -7.23 -1.55
N GLU A 20 3.07 -7.88 -1.45
CA GLU A 20 4.08 -7.87 -2.51
C GLU A 20 3.55 -8.48 -3.81
N GLY A 21 2.91 -9.64 -3.74
CA GLY A 21 2.30 -10.31 -4.90
C GLY A 21 1.19 -9.49 -5.53
N PHE A 22 0.38 -8.80 -4.73
CA PHE A 22 -0.68 -7.89 -5.18
C PHE A 22 -0.08 -6.68 -5.90
N THR A 23 0.86 -5.97 -5.28
CA THR A 23 1.50 -4.77 -5.85
C THR A 23 2.14 -5.09 -7.19
N ASN A 24 2.92 -6.18 -7.27
CA ASN A 24 3.51 -6.66 -8.52
C ASN A 24 2.46 -6.99 -9.60
N GLY A 25 1.32 -7.57 -9.21
CA GLY A 25 0.20 -7.84 -10.13
C GLY A 25 -0.45 -6.56 -10.66
N ILE A 26 -0.68 -5.58 -9.79
CA ILE A 26 -1.25 -4.27 -10.15
C ILE A 26 -0.33 -3.48 -11.07
N GLU A 27 0.98 -3.47 -10.81
CA GLU A 27 1.97 -2.86 -11.70
C GLU A 27 1.97 -3.50 -13.09
N ALA A 28 1.93 -4.84 -13.15
CA ALA A 28 1.84 -5.57 -14.41
C ALA A 28 0.54 -5.25 -15.17
N LEU A 29 -0.58 -5.09 -14.46
CA LEU A 29 -1.85 -4.66 -15.03
C LEU A 29 -1.76 -3.23 -15.58
N GLY A 30 -1.20 -2.31 -14.82
CA GLY A 30 -0.99 -0.91 -15.24
C GLY A 30 -0.19 -0.81 -16.53
N ARG A 31 0.92 -1.56 -16.61
CA ARG A 31 1.73 -1.66 -17.85
C ARG A 31 0.92 -2.23 -19.02
N ARG A 32 0.10 -3.23 -18.77
CA ARG A 32 -0.74 -3.84 -19.81
C ARG A 32 -1.81 -2.88 -20.34
N LEU A 33 -2.32 -2.02 -19.47
CA LEU A 33 -3.30 -0.99 -19.82
C LEU A 33 -2.65 0.28 -20.38
N SER A 34 -1.33 0.28 -20.59
CA SER A 34 -0.55 1.44 -21.06
C SER A 34 -0.75 2.69 -20.19
N LEU A 35 -0.94 2.48 -18.88
CA LEU A 35 -1.01 3.58 -17.92
C LEU A 35 0.37 4.20 -17.74
N SER A 36 0.42 5.51 -17.49
CA SER A 36 1.68 6.19 -17.20
C SER A 36 2.33 5.64 -15.93
N GLN A 37 3.65 5.71 -15.84
CA GLN A 37 4.39 5.23 -14.67
C GLN A 37 3.99 5.98 -13.40
N ALA A 38 3.72 7.27 -13.50
CA ALA A 38 3.21 8.06 -12.41
C ALA A 38 1.89 7.51 -11.85
N VAL A 39 0.96 7.11 -12.72
CA VAL A 39 -0.30 6.47 -12.32
C VAL A 39 -0.05 5.11 -11.69
N VAL A 40 0.81 4.29 -12.29
CA VAL A 40 1.15 2.96 -11.75
C VAL A 40 1.85 3.10 -10.41
N GLY A 41 2.85 3.96 -10.30
CA GLY A 41 3.64 4.15 -9.09
C GLY A 41 2.89 4.88 -7.97
N SER A 42 2.25 6.03 -8.27
CA SER A 42 1.64 6.86 -7.23
C SER A 42 0.25 6.39 -6.80
N ILE A 43 -0.55 5.82 -7.70
CA ILE A 43 -1.93 5.42 -7.37
C ILE A 43 -2.05 3.91 -7.17
N LEU A 44 -1.64 3.12 -8.16
CA LEU A 44 -1.82 1.66 -8.07
C LEU A 44 -0.90 1.03 -7.02
N ALA A 45 0.37 1.45 -6.95
CA ALA A 45 1.28 0.98 -5.93
C ALA A 45 0.87 1.47 -4.53
N ALA A 46 0.40 2.73 -4.40
CA ALA A 46 -0.10 3.26 -3.14
C ALA A 46 -1.32 2.47 -2.64
N VAL A 47 -2.28 2.12 -3.52
CA VAL A 47 -3.39 1.23 -3.16
C VAL A 47 -2.86 -0.13 -2.71
N GLY A 48 -1.89 -0.72 -3.42
CA GLY A 48 -1.31 -2.02 -3.09
C GLY A 48 -0.62 -2.03 -1.72
N THR A 49 0.12 -0.99 -1.39
CA THR A 49 0.82 -0.86 -0.10
C THR A 49 -0.12 -0.53 1.06
N ALA A 50 -1.24 0.16 0.81
CA ALA A 50 -2.24 0.47 1.83
C ALA A 50 -3.25 -0.67 2.08
N LEU A 51 -3.25 -1.71 1.25
CA LEU A 51 -4.19 -2.84 1.40
C LEU A 51 -4.04 -3.60 2.72
N PRO A 52 -2.84 -3.93 3.22
CA PRO A 52 -2.69 -4.60 4.51
C PRO A 52 -3.36 -3.85 5.64
N GLU A 53 -3.13 -2.54 5.73
CA GLU A 53 -3.71 -1.65 6.74
C GLU A 53 -5.23 -1.52 6.60
N THR A 54 -5.76 -1.66 5.39
CA THR A 54 -7.19 -1.59 5.11
C THR A 54 -7.88 -2.93 5.39
N MET A 55 -7.23 -4.06 5.07
CA MET A 55 -7.81 -5.39 5.27
C MET A 55 -7.99 -5.75 6.73
N LEU A 56 -7.06 -5.36 7.62
CA LEU A 56 -7.18 -5.62 9.05
C LEU A 56 -8.45 -5.02 9.67
N PRO A 57 -8.75 -3.70 9.52
CA PRO A 57 -10.01 -3.13 9.97
C PRO A 57 -11.25 -3.79 9.36
N ILE A 58 -11.21 -4.07 8.05
CA ILE A 58 -12.34 -4.70 7.36
C ILE A 58 -12.63 -6.07 7.97
N VAL A 59 -11.61 -6.93 8.08
CA VAL A 59 -11.77 -8.27 8.66
C VAL A 59 -12.22 -8.18 10.12
N ALA A 60 -11.61 -7.30 10.93
CA ALA A 60 -11.99 -7.13 12.33
C ALA A 60 -13.46 -6.73 12.48
N ILE A 61 -13.92 -5.72 11.72
CA ILE A 61 -15.28 -5.19 11.84
C ILE A 61 -16.34 -6.18 11.30
N PHE A 62 -16.10 -6.79 10.14
CA PHE A 62 -17.11 -7.62 9.47
C PHE A 62 -17.19 -9.04 10.02
N PHE A 63 -16.08 -9.62 10.49
CA PHE A 63 -16.04 -11.02 10.91
C PHE A 63 -16.04 -11.20 12.44
N TYR A 64 -15.51 -10.25 13.20
CA TYR A 64 -15.40 -10.39 14.66
C TYR A 64 -16.37 -9.46 15.40
N GLY A 65 -16.59 -8.25 14.93
CA GLY A 65 -17.53 -7.29 15.54
C GLY A 65 -17.11 -6.84 16.95
N GLY A 66 -17.98 -6.06 17.60
CA GLY A 66 -17.77 -5.61 18.97
C GLY A 66 -16.82 -4.41 19.12
N SER A 67 -16.54 -4.02 20.38
CA SER A 67 -15.68 -2.89 20.72
C SER A 67 -14.22 -3.12 20.31
N SER A 68 -13.71 -4.32 20.51
CA SER A 68 -12.34 -4.69 20.14
C SER A 68 -12.07 -4.57 18.63
N ALA A 69 -13.04 -4.92 17.78
CA ALA A 69 -12.92 -4.76 16.34
C ALA A 69 -12.80 -3.29 15.93
N HIS A 70 -13.53 -2.40 16.62
CA HIS A 70 -13.43 -0.96 16.38
C HIS A 70 -12.06 -0.41 16.81
N GLU A 71 -11.55 -0.83 17.95
CA GLU A 71 -10.22 -0.44 18.46
C GLU A 71 -9.10 -0.90 17.52
N ILE A 72 -9.15 -2.15 17.03
CA ILE A 72 -8.21 -2.67 16.03
C ILE A 72 -8.28 -1.84 14.76
N GLY A 73 -9.49 -1.52 14.27
CA GLY A 73 -9.69 -0.71 13.08
C GLY A 73 -9.08 0.69 13.20
N VAL A 74 -9.38 1.41 14.27
CA VAL A 74 -8.85 2.74 14.54
C VAL A 74 -7.33 2.69 14.73
N GLY A 75 -6.83 1.70 15.47
CA GLY A 75 -5.40 1.51 15.70
C GLY A 75 -4.62 1.27 14.40
N ALA A 76 -5.12 0.45 13.50
CA ALA A 76 -4.48 0.19 12.21
C ALA A 76 -4.44 1.45 11.33
N ILE A 77 -5.55 2.19 11.22
CA ILE A 77 -5.64 3.39 10.37
C ILE A 77 -4.78 4.53 10.91
N LEU A 78 -4.77 4.79 12.22
CA LEU A 78 -3.95 5.84 12.82
C LEU A 78 -2.48 5.44 12.97
N GLY A 79 -2.22 4.15 13.17
CA GLY A 79 -0.88 3.61 13.35
C GLY A 79 -0.03 3.65 12.08
N ALA A 80 -0.62 3.46 10.90
CA ALA A 80 0.12 3.44 9.65
C ALA A 80 0.89 4.74 9.34
N PRO A 81 0.28 5.94 9.37
CA PRO A 81 1.03 7.20 9.19
C PRO A 81 2.09 7.43 10.27
N PHE A 82 1.81 7.03 11.52
CA PHE A 82 2.76 7.13 12.61
C PHE A 82 3.98 6.24 12.39
N MET A 83 3.77 4.97 12.03
CA MET A 83 4.85 4.02 11.72
C MET A 83 5.68 4.50 10.52
N LEU A 84 5.04 4.97 9.46
CA LEU A 84 5.73 5.46 8.28
C LEU A 84 6.57 6.69 8.59
N SER A 85 6.03 7.66 9.32
CA SER A 85 6.74 8.90 9.66
C SER A 85 7.86 8.73 10.71
N THR A 86 7.85 7.65 11.47
CA THR A 86 8.86 7.38 12.50
C THR A 86 9.79 6.24 12.10
N LEU A 87 9.30 5.00 12.18
CA LEU A 87 10.13 3.80 11.99
C LEU A 87 10.66 3.68 10.56
N ALA A 88 9.81 3.90 9.55
CA ALA A 88 10.23 3.75 8.16
C ALA A 88 11.26 4.81 7.77
N PHE A 89 11.03 6.08 8.10
CA PHE A 89 12.01 7.12 7.84
C PHE A 89 13.32 6.91 8.62
N PHE A 90 13.24 6.44 9.88
CA PHE A 90 14.43 6.06 10.63
C PHE A 90 15.24 4.97 9.93
N LEU A 91 14.59 3.90 9.46
CA LEU A 91 15.24 2.80 8.74
C LEU A 91 15.88 3.27 7.43
N VAL A 92 15.20 4.14 6.67
CA VAL A 92 15.75 4.74 5.44
C VAL A 92 17.00 5.56 5.76
N GLY A 93 16.94 6.42 6.77
CA GLY A 93 18.08 7.22 7.23
C GLY A 93 19.23 6.36 7.72
N LEU A 94 18.95 5.33 8.52
CA LEU A 94 19.94 4.38 9.03
C LEU A 94 20.63 3.61 7.88
N THR A 95 19.85 3.12 6.93
CA THR A 95 20.38 2.39 5.76
C THR A 95 21.27 3.30 4.90
N ALA A 96 20.85 4.56 4.70
CA ALA A 96 21.66 5.55 3.99
C ALA A 96 22.98 5.85 4.73
N ALA A 97 22.93 5.99 6.06
CA ALA A 97 24.10 6.21 6.90
C ALA A 97 25.08 5.02 6.84
N ILE A 98 24.57 3.79 7.02
CA ILE A 98 25.41 2.58 6.93
C ILE A 98 26.02 2.44 5.53
N SER A 99 25.26 2.69 4.47
CA SER A 99 25.76 2.63 3.09
C SER A 99 26.86 3.67 2.83
N CYS A 100 26.74 4.85 3.44
CA CYS A 100 27.76 5.89 3.39
C CYS A 100 29.05 5.46 4.15
N LEU A 101 28.89 4.94 5.37
CA LEU A 101 29.99 4.41 6.18
C LEU A 101 30.74 3.28 5.46
N LEU A 102 30.02 2.42 4.75
CA LEU A 102 30.60 1.36 3.91
C LEU A 102 31.16 1.88 2.58
N LYS A 103 31.21 3.19 2.36
CA LYS A 103 31.68 3.86 1.13
C LYS A 103 30.99 3.36 -0.16
N LYS A 104 29.77 2.84 -0.05
CA LYS A 104 28.98 2.35 -1.21
C LYS A 104 28.24 3.47 -1.93
N ARG A 105 27.90 4.57 -1.22
CA ARG A 105 27.21 5.75 -1.78
C ARG A 105 27.46 6.99 -0.91
N ALA A 106 27.24 8.17 -1.48
CA ALA A 106 27.21 9.41 -0.70
C ALA A 106 25.97 9.45 0.23
N PHE A 107 26.08 10.14 1.37
CA PHE A 107 24.94 10.39 2.27
C PHE A 107 24.09 11.52 1.70
N VAL A 108 23.42 11.21 0.58
CA VAL A 108 22.50 12.14 -0.08
C VAL A 108 21.23 11.37 -0.39
N ILE A 109 20.11 11.89 0.08
CA ILE A 109 18.76 11.43 -0.26
C ILE A 109 18.16 12.50 -1.15
N THR A 110 18.02 12.20 -2.45
CA THR A 110 17.37 13.09 -3.40
C THR A 110 15.88 12.86 -3.36
N VAL A 111 15.13 13.93 -3.16
CA VAL A 111 13.65 13.90 -3.14
C VAL A 111 13.16 14.83 -4.25
N GLU A 112 12.19 14.38 -5.02
CA GLU A 112 11.53 15.21 -6.01
C GLU A 112 10.60 16.20 -5.32
N ALA A 113 11.07 17.45 -5.15
CA ALA A 113 10.41 18.45 -4.33
C ALA A 113 8.99 18.79 -4.84
N HIS A 114 8.77 18.81 -6.17
CA HIS A 114 7.48 19.19 -6.74
C HIS A 114 6.38 18.16 -6.40
N SER A 115 6.62 16.88 -6.66
CA SER A 115 5.68 15.81 -6.37
C SER A 115 5.44 15.68 -4.86
N THR A 116 6.53 15.64 -4.07
CA THR A 116 6.43 15.51 -2.62
C THR A 116 5.68 16.67 -1.97
N THR A 117 5.91 17.91 -2.41
CA THR A 117 5.19 19.07 -1.89
C THR A 117 3.71 19.00 -2.21
N ARG A 118 3.35 18.65 -3.44
CA ARG A 118 1.95 18.46 -3.87
C ARG A 118 1.25 17.42 -2.98
N ASP A 119 1.89 16.28 -2.77
CA ASP A 119 1.33 15.17 -2.02
C ASP A 119 1.16 15.51 -0.54
N LEU A 120 2.13 16.20 0.07
CA LEU A 120 2.05 16.67 1.45
C LEU A 120 0.99 17.77 1.65
N VAL A 121 0.89 18.73 0.73
CA VAL A 121 -0.14 19.80 0.77
C VAL A 121 -1.55 19.22 0.67
N PHE A 122 -1.72 18.11 -0.03
CA PHE A 122 -2.99 17.39 -0.06
C PHE A 122 -3.19 16.54 1.21
N PHE A 123 -2.20 15.74 1.59
CA PHE A 123 -2.32 14.76 2.67
C PHE A 123 -2.52 15.42 4.05
N LEU A 124 -1.72 16.44 4.38
CA LEU A 124 -1.75 17.02 5.73
C LEU A 124 -3.11 17.63 6.12
N PRO A 125 -3.78 18.45 5.28
CA PRO A 125 -5.10 18.97 5.62
C PRO A 125 -6.17 17.88 5.69
N MET A 126 -6.12 16.89 4.79
CA MET A 126 -7.08 15.78 4.78
C MET A 126 -6.93 14.92 6.03
N TYR A 127 -5.69 14.57 6.41
CA TYR A 127 -5.41 13.80 7.61
C TYR A 127 -5.76 14.57 8.89
N ALA A 128 -5.38 15.85 8.96
CA ALA A 128 -5.75 16.71 10.09
C ALA A 128 -7.28 16.81 10.23
N GLY A 129 -8.00 17.01 9.14
CA GLY A 129 -9.47 17.04 9.12
C GLY A 129 -10.07 15.70 9.58
N ALA A 130 -9.53 14.58 9.10
CA ALA A 130 -9.99 13.24 9.50
C ALA A 130 -9.86 12.98 10.99
N VAL A 131 -8.83 13.53 11.64
CA VAL A 131 -8.58 13.35 13.08
C VAL A 131 -9.28 14.42 13.92
N LEU A 132 -9.11 15.70 13.56
CA LEU A 132 -9.56 16.81 14.40
C LEU A 132 -11.06 17.05 14.35
N ILE A 133 -11.71 16.89 13.17
CA ILE A 133 -13.13 17.21 13.07
C ILE A 133 -14.00 16.25 13.89
N PRO A 134 -13.78 14.93 13.92
CA PRO A 134 -14.55 14.03 14.79
C PRO A 134 -14.32 14.31 16.29
N LEU A 135 -13.13 14.79 16.68
CA LEU A 135 -12.83 15.16 18.06
C LEU A 135 -13.66 16.37 18.52
N VAL A 136 -13.89 17.35 17.63
CA VAL A 136 -14.61 18.58 17.97
C VAL A 136 -16.12 18.43 17.71
N ALA A 137 -16.52 17.88 16.57
CA ALA A 137 -17.93 17.78 16.13
C ALA A 137 -18.61 16.45 16.50
N GLY A 138 -17.86 15.52 17.09
CA GLY A 138 -18.39 14.24 17.54
C GLY A 138 -18.76 13.28 16.41
N ARG A 139 -19.46 12.20 16.77
CA ARG A 139 -19.74 11.06 15.86
C ARG A 139 -20.65 11.44 14.66
N SER A 140 -21.42 12.51 14.75
CA SER A 140 -22.27 12.98 13.65
C SER A 140 -21.50 13.49 12.43
N SER A 141 -20.22 13.87 12.60
CA SER A 141 -19.35 14.33 11.51
C SER A 141 -18.71 13.19 10.71
N ALA A 142 -18.82 11.94 11.13
CA ALA A 142 -18.13 10.80 10.52
C ALA A 142 -18.49 10.61 9.02
N ILE A 143 -19.79 10.65 8.68
CA ILE A 143 -20.26 10.48 7.30
C ILE A 143 -19.84 11.64 6.40
N PRO A 144 -20.06 12.93 6.76
CA PRO A 144 -19.59 14.05 5.97
C PRO A 144 -18.06 14.02 5.72
N ILE A 145 -17.28 13.65 6.73
CA ILE A 145 -15.82 13.55 6.60
C ILE A 145 -15.44 12.40 5.66
N ALA A 146 -16.06 11.23 5.80
CA ALA A 146 -15.79 10.11 4.90
C ALA A 146 -16.04 10.50 3.43
N ILE A 147 -17.14 11.20 3.15
CA ILE A 147 -17.48 11.70 1.81
C ILE A 147 -16.42 12.71 1.34
N LEU A 148 -16.00 13.63 2.21
CA LEU A 148 -14.96 14.63 1.91
C LEU A 148 -13.61 13.96 1.59
N LEU A 149 -13.20 12.96 2.37
CA LEU A 149 -11.95 12.23 2.17
C LEU A 149 -11.97 11.43 0.87
N ILE A 150 -13.06 10.71 0.59
CA ILE A 150 -13.21 9.94 -0.66
C ILE A 150 -13.24 10.90 -1.85
N GLY A 151 -14.04 11.96 -1.81
CA GLY A 151 -14.13 12.95 -2.88
C GLY A 151 -12.80 13.68 -3.11
N GLY A 152 -12.12 14.06 -2.03
CA GLY A 152 -10.78 14.65 -2.07
C GLY A 152 -9.76 13.72 -2.72
N TYR A 153 -9.75 12.44 -2.32
CA TYR A 153 -8.85 11.45 -2.91
C TYR A 153 -9.15 11.22 -4.41
N LEU A 154 -10.41 11.13 -4.79
CA LEU A 154 -10.78 10.99 -6.21
C LEU A 154 -10.35 12.19 -7.04
N LEU A 155 -10.49 13.40 -6.50
CA LEU A 155 -10.02 14.62 -7.14
C LEU A 155 -8.49 14.66 -7.25
N TYR A 156 -7.77 14.27 -6.20
CA TYR A 156 -6.32 14.13 -6.21
C TYR A 156 -5.87 13.12 -7.26
N ALA A 157 -6.45 11.92 -7.25
CA ALA A 157 -6.17 10.88 -8.22
C ALA A 157 -6.43 11.37 -9.66
N TYR A 158 -7.56 11.99 -9.92
CA TYR A 158 -7.91 12.55 -11.24
C TYR A 158 -6.89 13.60 -11.73
N ARG A 159 -6.44 14.49 -10.84
CA ARG A 159 -5.42 15.49 -11.17
C ARG A 159 -4.06 14.87 -11.45
N THR A 160 -3.67 13.85 -10.65
CA THR A 160 -2.43 13.10 -10.87
C THR A 160 -2.45 12.34 -12.18
N PHE A 161 -3.58 11.71 -12.54
CA PHE A 161 -3.76 11.07 -13.86
C PHE A 161 -3.60 11.99 -15.05
N ARG A 162 -3.97 13.27 -14.89
CA ARG A 162 -3.87 14.27 -15.99
C ARG A 162 -2.53 14.99 -16.07
N GLY A 163 -1.78 15.04 -14.98
CA GLY A 163 -0.63 15.94 -14.82
C GLY A 163 0.72 15.37 -15.24
N GLU A 164 0.87 14.05 -15.40
CA GLU A 164 2.18 13.44 -15.59
C GLU A 164 2.23 12.58 -16.86
N SER A 165 2.97 13.09 -17.85
CA SER A 165 3.47 12.29 -18.97
C SER A 165 4.72 11.55 -18.50
N ALA A 166 4.73 10.21 -18.54
CA ALA A 166 5.71 9.39 -17.87
C ALA A 166 6.84 8.93 -18.77
N ASP A 167 8.06 8.97 -18.22
CA ASP A 167 9.17 8.12 -18.63
C ASP A 167 9.04 6.76 -17.93
N LEU A 168 9.08 5.67 -18.71
CA LEU A 168 8.94 4.30 -18.23
C LEU A 168 10.29 3.77 -17.73
N GLU A 169 10.52 3.75 -16.42
CA GLU A 169 11.64 3.00 -15.84
C GLU A 169 11.35 1.48 -15.75
N HIS A 170 12.41 0.69 -15.72
CA HIS A 170 12.35 -0.77 -15.73
C HIS A 170 11.75 -1.31 -14.44
N SER A 171 10.54 -1.85 -14.52
CA SER A 171 9.91 -2.57 -13.42
C SER A 171 10.12 -4.09 -13.56
N GLU A 172 10.13 -4.79 -12.44
CA GLU A 172 10.31 -6.25 -12.40
C GLU A 172 9.18 -7.00 -13.12
N GLY A 173 9.50 -8.16 -13.72
CA GLY A 173 8.50 -9.01 -14.36
C GLY A 173 7.52 -9.63 -13.35
N LEU A 174 6.34 -10.04 -13.79
CA LEU A 174 5.29 -10.64 -12.97
C LEU A 174 5.82 -11.87 -12.19
N HIS A 175 5.63 -11.89 -10.86
CA HIS A 175 6.15 -12.96 -9.98
C HIS A 175 5.61 -14.34 -10.39
N LEU A 176 4.31 -14.44 -10.65
CA LEU A 176 3.69 -15.71 -11.06
C LEU A 176 4.21 -16.20 -12.41
N SER A 177 4.53 -15.31 -13.35
CA SER A 177 5.13 -15.69 -14.62
C SER A 177 6.56 -16.21 -14.47
N LYS A 178 7.31 -15.68 -13.48
CA LYS A 178 8.66 -16.20 -13.15
C LYS A 178 8.60 -17.65 -12.64
N LEU A 179 7.58 -17.98 -11.82
CA LEU A 179 7.38 -19.33 -11.27
C LEU A 179 6.87 -20.33 -12.30
N LEU A 180 5.96 -19.90 -13.20
CA LEU A 180 5.35 -20.78 -14.22
C LEU A 180 6.16 -20.86 -15.52
N ARG A 181 7.24 -20.10 -15.65
CA ARG A 181 8.04 -20.01 -16.87
C ARG A 181 8.82 -21.30 -17.09
N SER A 182 8.41 -22.07 -18.11
CA SER A 182 9.22 -23.15 -18.65
C SER A 182 10.48 -22.59 -19.33
N PRO A 183 11.65 -23.27 -19.24
CA PRO A 183 12.93 -22.81 -19.82
C PRO A 183 12.93 -22.59 -21.34
N ARG A 184 11.83 -22.89 -22.02
CA ARG A 184 11.69 -22.87 -23.50
C ARG A 184 10.95 -21.66 -24.07
N SER A 185 10.37 -20.77 -23.26
CA SER A 185 9.65 -19.60 -23.81
C SER A 185 10.58 -18.41 -23.95
N GLY A 186 10.73 -17.91 -25.15
CA GLY A 186 11.57 -16.76 -25.50
C GLY A 186 11.12 -15.46 -24.81
N ALA A 187 12.03 -14.46 -24.77
CA ALA A 187 11.98 -13.24 -23.97
C ALA A 187 10.85 -12.23 -24.32
N SER A 188 9.83 -12.59 -25.08
CA SER A 188 8.83 -11.66 -25.65
C SER A 188 7.38 -11.86 -25.17
N ASP A 189 7.10 -12.81 -24.29
CA ASP A 189 5.71 -13.07 -23.90
C ASP A 189 5.29 -12.15 -22.74
N ARG A 190 4.51 -11.11 -23.07
CA ARG A 190 3.81 -10.27 -22.06
C ARG A 190 2.79 -11.19 -21.36
N PRO A 191 2.78 -11.25 -20.01
CA PRO A 191 1.88 -12.12 -19.28
C PRO A 191 0.42 -11.83 -19.67
N GLY A 192 -0.38 -12.88 -19.89
CA GLY A 192 -1.79 -12.74 -20.22
C GLY A 192 -2.56 -12.02 -19.12
N VAL A 193 -3.57 -11.23 -19.47
CA VAL A 193 -4.42 -10.52 -18.50
C VAL A 193 -5.01 -11.49 -17.49
N ALA A 194 -5.42 -12.68 -17.91
CA ALA A 194 -5.95 -13.72 -17.02
C ALA A 194 -4.96 -14.14 -15.94
N LEU A 195 -3.66 -14.26 -16.26
CA LEU A 195 -2.62 -14.60 -15.30
C LEU A 195 -2.37 -13.47 -14.31
N ILE A 196 -2.41 -12.21 -14.77
CA ILE A 196 -2.30 -11.03 -13.92
C ILE A 196 -3.47 -10.97 -12.94
N LEU A 197 -4.69 -11.12 -13.44
CA LEU A 197 -5.89 -11.11 -12.58
C LEU A 197 -5.91 -12.28 -11.60
N LEU A 198 -5.44 -13.46 -12.01
CA LEU A 198 -5.31 -14.61 -11.11
C LEU A 198 -4.31 -14.34 -9.98
N GLN A 199 -3.17 -13.70 -10.28
CA GLN A 199 -2.20 -13.30 -9.27
C GLN A 199 -2.79 -12.26 -8.29
N ILE A 200 -3.49 -11.25 -8.80
CA ILE A 200 -4.14 -10.22 -7.98
C ILE A 200 -5.20 -10.86 -7.07
N ALA A 201 -6.10 -11.67 -7.63
CA ALA A 201 -7.15 -12.34 -6.88
C ALA A 201 -6.59 -13.32 -5.83
N GLY A 202 -5.57 -14.09 -6.19
CA GLY A 202 -4.87 -15.01 -5.28
C GLY A 202 -4.19 -14.25 -4.14
N ALA A 203 -3.50 -13.16 -4.43
CA ALA A 203 -2.87 -12.32 -3.43
C ALA A 203 -3.91 -11.71 -2.47
N LEU A 204 -5.02 -11.17 -2.98
CA LEU A 204 -6.13 -10.68 -2.14
C LEU A 204 -6.69 -11.79 -1.23
N SER A 205 -6.90 -12.99 -1.76
CA SER A 205 -7.40 -14.12 -0.97
C SER A 205 -6.46 -14.52 0.16
N VAL A 206 -5.15 -14.55 -0.13
CA VAL A 206 -4.11 -14.84 0.89
C VAL A 206 -4.04 -13.72 1.92
N MET A 207 -4.19 -12.46 1.50
CA MET A 207 -4.19 -11.30 2.40
C MET A 207 -5.37 -11.34 3.38
N VAL A 208 -6.58 -11.66 2.89
CA VAL A 208 -7.77 -11.82 3.74
C VAL A 208 -7.60 -12.98 4.71
N ALA A 209 -7.07 -14.12 4.25
CA ALA A 209 -6.78 -15.26 5.12
C ALA A 209 -5.73 -14.92 6.19
N GLY A 210 -4.66 -14.22 5.81
CA GLY A 210 -3.64 -13.72 6.74
C GLY A 210 -4.20 -12.75 7.77
N ALA A 211 -5.05 -11.81 7.35
CA ALA A 211 -5.73 -10.88 8.25
C ALA A 211 -6.66 -11.60 9.23
N HIS A 212 -7.35 -12.65 8.78
CA HIS A 212 -8.20 -13.46 9.63
C HIS A 212 -7.39 -14.22 10.72
N ILE A 213 -6.26 -14.79 10.32
CA ILE A 213 -5.32 -15.46 11.25
C ILE A 213 -4.70 -14.46 12.24
N PHE A 214 -4.40 -13.24 11.78
CA PHE A 214 -3.80 -12.19 12.60
C PHE A 214 -4.75 -11.66 13.69
N VAL A 215 -6.06 -11.57 13.38
CA VAL A 215 -7.09 -11.03 14.29
C VAL A 215 -7.66 -12.13 15.22
N ALA A 216 -7.58 -13.42 14.83
CA ALA A 216 -8.09 -14.56 15.61
C ALA A 216 -7.26 -14.84 16.87
#